data_fca22a8aad764abaa29387dbed5befb0
#
_entry.id   fca22a8aad764abaa29387dbed5befb0
#
_cell.length_a   1.000
_cell.length_b   1.000
_cell.length_c   1.000
_cell.angle_alpha   90.00
_cell.angle_beta   90.00
_cell.angle_gamma   90.00
#
_symmetry.space_group_name_H-M   'P 1'
#
loop_
_entity.id
_entity.type
_entity.pdbx_description
1 polymer ?
#
loop_
_entity_poly.entity_id
_entity_poly.type
_entity_poly.pdbx_seq_one_letter_code
_entity_poly.pdbx_strand_id
1 'polypeptide(L)'
;MIYAKYIKRILDIVLSLSAIIVLSPLLLILYVLVRVKLGSPVLFRQERPGRNGEIFTLCKFRTMTDKRDEKGELLPDEERLTGFGKMLRSTSLDELPELFNILKGDMSLIGPRPLLVRYLPWYTEEERHRHDVRPGLTGLAQVNGRNALGWEGRFAFDLEYVKHCSFLMDLKIIGMTVGKVLKCSGTLSGAEQTVEDFDVYRKKQAGGECP
;
A
#
# COMPACT_ATOMS: atom_id res chain seq x y z
N MET A 1 -1.45 22.75 -11.70
CA MET A 1 -0.20 21.96 -11.57
C MET A 1 0.74 22.39 -10.44
N ILE A 2 0.66 23.61 -9.90
CA ILE A 2 1.49 24.07 -8.75
C ILE A 2 1.27 23.21 -7.51
N TYR A 3 0.02 22.81 -7.23
CA TYR A 3 -0.33 21.95 -6.10
C TYR A 3 0.46 20.62 -6.11
N ALA A 4 0.34 19.82 -7.16
CA ALA A 4 0.97 18.50 -7.26
C ALA A 4 2.51 18.58 -7.21
N LYS A 5 3.09 19.65 -7.70
CA LYS A 5 4.56 19.80 -7.79
C LYS A 5 5.20 20.28 -6.48
N TYR A 6 4.56 21.22 -5.76
CA TYR A 6 5.17 21.91 -4.62
C TYR A 6 4.34 21.78 -3.33
N ILE A 7 3.06 22.20 -3.37
CA ILE A 7 2.23 22.32 -2.16
C ILE A 7 2.00 20.93 -1.55
N LYS A 8 1.66 19.96 -2.37
CA LYS A 8 1.42 18.59 -1.93
C LYS A 8 2.63 18.01 -1.18
N ARG A 9 3.84 18.24 -1.66
CA ARG A 9 5.06 17.74 -1.00
C ARG A 9 5.28 18.38 0.37
N ILE A 10 5.02 19.66 0.50
CA ILE A 10 5.12 20.36 1.80
C ILE A 10 4.09 19.78 2.78
N LEU A 11 2.84 19.57 2.32
CA LEU A 11 1.79 18.95 3.14
C LEU A 11 2.17 17.53 3.55
N ASP A 12 2.69 16.71 2.63
CA ASP A 12 3.17 15.36 2.92
C ASP A 12 4.23 15.37 4.03
N ILE A 13 5.21 16.27 3.97
CA ILE A 13 6.28 16.39 4.99
C ILE A 13 5.69 16.82 6.33
N VAL A 14 4.91 17.90 6.36
CA VAL A 14 4.35 18.45 7.60
C VAL A 14 3.44 17.42 8.28
N LEU A 15 2.52 16.83 7.51
CA LEU A 15 1.54 15.89 8.07
C LEU A 15 2.19 14.56 8.49
N SER A 16 3.14 14.02 7.69
CA SER A 16 3.82 12.79 8.08
C SER A 16 4.73 12.98 9.29
N LEU A 17 5.46 14.09 9.36
CA LEU A 17 6.29 14.42 10.53
C LEU A 17 5.44 14.58 11.79
N SER A 18 4.35 15.34 11.71
CA SER A 18 3.40 15.52 12.82
C SER A 18 2.81 14.18 13.27
N ALA A 19 2.39 13.34 12.30
CA ALA A 19 1.87 12.01 12.58
C ALA A 19 2.92 11.11 13.27
N ILE A 20 4.18 11.12 12.81
CA ILE A 20 5.26 10.35 13.44
C ILE A 20 5.48 10.79 14.88
N ILE A 21 5.51 12.11 15.15
CA ILE A 21 5.70 12.64 16.51
C ILE A 21 4.53 12.22 17.42
N VAL A 22 3.30 12.47 16.99
CA VAL A 22 2.10 12.15 17.79
C VAL A 22 1.94 10.65 18.00
N LEU A 23 2.20 9.83 16.97
CA LEU A 23 2.07 8.38 17.05
C LEU A 23 3.33 7.67 17.54
N SER A 24 4.40 8.39 17.92
CA SER A 24 5.66 7.78 18.37
C SER A 24 5.50 6.81 19.55
N PRO A 25 4.66 7.07 20.59
CA PRO A 25 4.44 6.09 21.65
C PRO A 25 3.75 4.81 21.11
N LEU A 26 2.78 4.96 20.22
CA LEU A 26 2.10 3.82 19.59
C LEU A 26 3.06 3.02 18.71
N LEU A 27 3.90 3.69 17.90
CA LEU A 27 4.92 3.05 17.08
C LEU A 27 5.88 2.22 17.92
N LEU A 28 6.33 2.76 19.08
CA LEU A 28 7.19 2.04 20.01
C LEU A 28 6.49 0.81 20.59
N ILE A 29 5.25 0.94 21.05
CA ILE A 29 4.45 -0.18 21.57
C ILE A 29 4.29 -1.26 20.50
N LEU A 30 3.92 -0.88 19.28
CA LEU A 30 3.77 -1.82 18.16
C LEU A 30 5.10 -2.51 17.83
N TYR A 31 6.21 -1.77 17.82
CA TYR A 31 7.54 -2.33 17.61
C TYR A 31 7.85 -3.43 18.62
N VAL A 32 7.63 -3.17 19.92
CA VAL A 32 7.85 -4.16 21.00
C VAL A 32 6.89 -5.35 20.84
N LEU A 33 5.61 -5.11 20.59
CA LEU A 33 4.61 -6.18 20.42
C LEU A 33 4.93 -7.07 19.22
N VAL A 34 5.31 -6.51 18.08
CA VAL A 34 5.74 -7.28 16.90
C VAL A 34 6.98 -8.08 17.22
N ARG A 35 7.97 -7.49 17.92
CA ARG A 35 9.22 -8.18 18.32
C ARG A 35 8.93 -9.39 19.22
N VAL A 36 8.02 -9.25 20.17
CA VAL A 36 7.67 -10.31 21.11
C VAL A 36 6.80 -11.39 20.49
N LYS A 37 5.79 -11.00 19.67
CA LYS A 37 4.79 -11.94 19.12
C LYS A 37 5.21 -12.61 17.82
N LEU A 38 5.99 -11.94 16.98
CA LEU A 38 6.36 -12.39 15.64
C LEU A 38 7.88 -12.56 15.45
N GLY A 39 8.69 -12.08 16.40
CA GLY A 39 10.14 -12.21 16.35
C GLY A 39 10.86 -11.13 15.54
N SER A 40 12.00 -11.46 14.99
CA SER A 40 12.85 -10.56 14.18
C SER A 40 12.90 -11.04 12.73
N PRO A 41 13.01 -10.11 11.74
CA PRO A 41 12.98 -8.65 11.86
C PRO A 41 11.59 -8.11 12.17
N VAL A 42 11.50 -6.95 12.85
CA VAL A 42 10.23 -6.29 13.20
C VAL A 42 9.57 -5.62 11.99
N LEU A 43 10.40 -5.08 11.11
CA LEU A 43 9.95 -4.44 9.89
C LEU A 43 10.06 -5.41 8.71
N PHE A 44 8.98 -5.54 7.98
CA PHE A 44 8.94 -6.12 6.65
C PHE A 44 9.34 -5.05 5.63
N ARG A 45 10.21 -5.41 4.72
CA ARG A 45 10.72 -4.54 3.66
C ARG A 45 10.48 -5.18 2.32
N GLN A 46 9.95 -4.40 1.37
CA GLN A 46 9.70 -4.89 0.01
C GLN A 46 9.94 -3.77 -1.01
N GLU A 47 10.60 -4.12 -2.10
CA GLU A 47 10.79 -3.22 -3.22
C GLU A 47 9.48 -2.94 -3.94
N ARG A 48 9.24 -1.67 -4.26
CA ARG A 48 8.06 -1.19 -4.96
C ARG A 48 8.45 -0.11 -5.95
N PRO A 49 7.75 0.00 -7.10
CA PRO A 49 7.92 1.12 -8.00
C PRO A 49 7.28 2.38 -7.42
N GLY A 50 8.03 3.44 -7.39
CA GLY A 50 7.65 4.78 -6.99
C GLY A 50 7.33 5.67 -8.19
N ARG A 51 7.57 6.98 -8.01
CA ARG A 51 7.39 7.96 -9.09
C ARG A 51 8.38 7.68 -10.22
N ASN A 52 7.92 7.84 -11.46
CA ASN A 52 8.68 7.54 -12.70
C ASN A 52 9.18 6.09 -12.78
N GLY A 53 8.60 5.17 -11.99
CA GLY A 53 9.04 3.78 -11.93
C GLY A 53 10.31 3.53 -11.10
N GLU A 54 10.87 4.55 -10.43
CA GLU A 54 12.03 4.41 -9.56
C GLU A 54 11.74 3.46 -8.40
N ILE A 55 12.59 2.48 -8.18
CA ILE A 55 12.37 1.46 -7.15
C ILE A 55 12.76 2.02 -5.78
N PHE A 56 11.86 1.87 -4.81
CA PHE A 56 12.11 2.21 -3.41
C PHE A 56 11.76 1.04 -2.48
N THR A 57 12.28 1.08 -1.26
CA THR A 57 11.98 0.07 -0.23
C THR A 57 10.81 0.53 0.62
N LEU A 58 9.66 -0.13 0.47
CA LEU A 58 8.48 0.03 1.32
C LEU A 58 8.74 -0.62 2.68
N CYS A 59 8.41 0.06 3.77
CA CYS A 59 8.57 -0.42 5.13
C CYS A 59 7.22 -0.57 5.83
N LYS A 60 6.92 -1.78 6.34
CA LYS A 60 5.72 -2.07 7.15
C LYS A 60 6.10 -2.81 8.42
N PHE A 61 5.21 -2.84 9.42
CA PHE A 61 5.36 -3.83 10.47
C PHE A 61 5.10 -5.24 9.92
N ARG A 62 5.90 -6.18 10.39
CA ARG A 62 5.71 -7.60 10.07
C ARG A 62 4.39 -8.09 10.65
N THR A 63 3.63 -8.87 9.86
CA THR A 63 2.34 -9.43 10.25
C THR A 63 2.30 -10.95 10.22
N MET A 64 3.34 -11.57 9.66
CA MET A 64 3.47 -13.02 9.50
C MET A 64 4.71 -13.54 10.21
N THR A 65 4.70 -14.81 10.59
CA THR A 65 5.87 -15.53 11.11
C THR A 65 6.72 -16.08 9.97
N ASP A 66 7.96 -16.54 10.27
CA ASP A 66 8.85 -17.24 9.32
C ASP A 66 8.76 -18.76 9.51
N LYS A 67 7.58 -19.28 9.87
CA LYS A 67 7.37 -20.73 9.98
C LYS A 67 7.71 -21.42 8.66
N ARG A 68 8.44 -22.52 8.77
CA ARG A 68 8.90 -23.32 7.64
C ARG A 68 8.44 -24.75 7.81
N ASP A 69 8.35 -25.47 6.70
CA ASP A 69 8.12 -26.90 6.67
C ASP A 69 9.42 -27.70 6.96
N GLU A 70 9.32 -29.02 6.93
CA GLU A 70 10.47 -29.93 7.15
C GLU A 70 11.57 -29.79 6.08
N LYS A 71 11.24 -29.23 4.91
CA LYS A 71 12.19 -28.98 3.81
C LYS A 71 12.86 -27.61 3.89
N GLY A 72 12.48 -26.79 4.90
CA GLY A 72 12.98 -25.43 5.08
C GLY A 72 12.26 -24.38 4.21
N GLU A 73 11.19 -24.73 3.48
CA GLU A 73 10.37 -23.81 2.71
C GLU A 73 9.38 -23.09 3.61
N LEU A 74 9.03 -21.84 3.27
CA LEU A 74 8.05 -21.07 4.02
C LEU A 74 6.67 -21.72 3.92
N LEU A 75 6.00 -21.90 5.04
CA LEU A 75 4.60 -22.35 5.06
C LEU A 75 3.69 -21.38 4.31
N PRO A 76 2.52 -21.82 3.84
CA PRO A 76 1.52 -20.95 3.21
C PRO A 76 1.18 -19.75 4.08
N ASP A 77 0.83 -18.65 3.45
CA ASP A 77 0.57 -17.38 4.13
C ASP A 77 -0.54 -17.50 5.19
N GLU A 78 -1.53 -18.35 4.99
CA GLU A 78 -2.62 -18.65 5.93
C GLU A 78 -2.12 -19.21 7.26
N GLU A 79 -1.10 -20.05 7.23
CA GLU A 79 -0.50 -20.65 8.44
C GLU A 79 0.51 -19.72 9.13
N ARG A 80 1.10 -18.80 8.36
CA ARG A 80 2.06 -17.81 8.85
C ARG A 80 1.39 -16.57 9.44
N LEU A 81 0.18 -16.25 8.97
CA LEU A 81 -0.60 -15.08 9.39
C LEU A 81 -1.30 -15.35 10.73
N THR A 82 -0.71 -14.83 11.80
CA THR A 82 -1.25 -14.98 13.16
C THR A 82 -2.49 -14.11 13.41
N GLY A 83 -3.25 -14.40 14.47
CA GLY A 83 -4.37 -13.55 14.90
C GLY A 83 -3.93 -12.10 15.19
N PHE A 84 -2.72 -11.92 15.76
CA PHE A 84 -2.14 -10.59 15.96
C PHE A 84 -1.82 -9.90 14.62
N GLY A 85 -1.27 -10.64 13.67
CA GLY A 85 -1.03 -10.12 12.32
C GLY A 85 -2.31 -9.73 11.57
N LYS A 86 -3.38 -10.53 11.73
CA LYS A 86 -4.71 -10.20 11.20
C LYS A 86 -5.24 -8.90 11.78
N MET A 87 -5.11 -8.71 13.10
CA MET A 87 -5.51 -7.47 13.77
C MET A 87 -4.72 -6.27 13.25
N LEU A 88 -3.40 -6.36 13.11
CA LEU A 88 -2.58 -5.29 12.54
C LEU A 88 -3.05 -4.89 11.13
N ARG A 89 -3.30 -5.88 10.24
CA ARG A 89 -3.79 -5.62 8.88
C ARG A 89 -5.19 -5.02 8.87
N SER A 90 -6.09 -5.52 9.70
CA SER A 90 -7.48 -5.03 9.74
C SER A 90 -7.58 -3.59 10.21
N THR A 91 -6.68 -3.17 11.08
CA THR A 91 -6.59 -1.80 11.59
C THR A 91 -5.65 -0.91 10.77
N SER A 92 -4.95 -1.47 9.76
CA SER A 92 -3.89 -0.80 9.00
C SER A 92 -2.72 -0.27 9.86
N LEU A 93 -2.57 -0.78 11.07
CA LEU A 93 -1.46 -0.40 11.95
C LEU A 93 -0.10 -0.90 11.44
N ASP A 94 -0.11 -1.95 10.62
CA ASP A 94 1.08 -2.44 9.94
C ASP A 94 1.66 -1.45 8.93
N GLU A 95 0.86 -0.52 8.41
CA GLU A 95 1.27 0.48 7.42
C GLU A 95 1.85 1.76 8.05
N LEU A 96 1.79 1.93 9.38
CA LEU A 96 2.31 3.13 10.03
C LEU A 96 3.80 3.44 9.74
N PRO A 97 4.72 2.46 9.58
CA PRO A 97 6.10 2.75 9.17
C PRO A 97 6.23 3.38 7.79
N GLU A 98 5.20 3.30 6.90
CA GLU A 98 5.23 3.98 5.60
C GLU A 98 5.27 5.52 5.75
N LEU A 99 4.89 6.07 6.92
CA LEU A 99 5.07 7.48 7.22
C LEU A 99 6.55 7.94 7.05
N PHE A 100 7.50 7.06 7.33
CA PHE A 100 8.92 7.35 7.08
C PHE A 100 9.25 7.35 5.58
N ASN A 101 8.62 6.50 4.77
CA ASN A 101 8.75 6.57 3.30
C ASN A 101 8.16 7.88 2.75
N ILE A 102 7.04 8.35 3.33
CA ILE A 102 6.44 9.64 2.96
C ILE A 102 7.38 10.78 3.32
N LEU A 103 7.91 10.79 4.54
CA LEU A 103 8.82 11.83 5.02
C LEU A 103 10.10 11.89 4.17
N LYS A 104 10.64 10.73 3.79
CA LYS A 104 11.81 10.61 2.90
C LYS A 104 11.52 11.10 1.48
N GLY A 105 10.31 10.92 0.98
CA GLY A 105 9.88 11.36 -0.35
C GLY A 105 9.68 10.25 -1.36
N ASP A 106 9.79 9.00 -0.94
CA ASP A 106 9.48 7.83 -1.77
C ASP A 106 7.98 7.75 -2.05
N MET A 107 7.16 8.17 -1.07
CA MET A 107 5.71 8.13 -1.09
C MET A 107 5.06 9.48 -0.79
N SER A 108 3.75 9.54 -0.92
CA SER A 108 2.85 10.60 -0.51
C SER A 108 1.77 10.04 0.43
N LEU A 109 1.07 10.89 1.17
CA LEU A 109 -0.12 10.46 1.91
C LEU A 109 -1.20 9.93 0.96
N ILE A 110 -1.36 10.59 -0.20
CA ILE A 110 -2.41 10.27 -1.16
C ILE A 110 -1.80 10.08 -2.54
N GLY A 111 -2.14 8.97 -3.18
CA GLY A 111 -1.67 8.59 -4.51
C GLY A 111 -2.07 7.16 -4.88
N PRO A 112 -1.73 6.70 -6.08
CA PRO A 112 -1.89 5.30 -6.47
C PRO A 112 -1.14 4.36 -5.52
N ARG A 113 -1.76 3.24 -5.11
CA ARG A 113 -1.10 2.26 -4.24
C ARG A 113 0.14 1.67 -4.93
N PRO A 114 1.33 1.62 -4.28
CA PRO A 114 2.51 1.01 -4.88
C PRO A 114 2.32 -0.50 -5.04
N LEU A 115 2.36 -0.98 -6.29
CA LEU A 115 2.19 -2.40 -6.63
C LEU A 115 3.55 -3.13 -6.68
N LEU A 116 3.56 -4.39 -7.10
CA LEU A 116 4.78 -5.18 -7.16
C LEU A 116 5.68 -4.78 -8.33
N VAL A 117 7.01 -4.84 -8.14
CA VAL A 117 7.99 -4.53 -9.20
C VAL A 117 7.79 -5.44 -10.41
N ARG A 118 7.45 -6.72 -10.21
CA ARG A 118 7.20 -7.69 -11.28
C ARG A 118 6.02 -7.32 -12.20
N TYR A 119 5.19 -6.31 -11.82
CA TYR A 119 4.09 -5.85 -12.65
C TYR A 119 4.50 -4.79 -13.68
N LEU A 120 5.69 -4.17 -13.53
CA LEU A 120 6.15 -3.11 -14.43
C LEU A 120 6.16 -3.47 -15.92
N PRO A 121 6.56 -4.69 -16.34
CA PRO A 121 6.53 -5.07 -17.75
C PRO A 121 5.12 -5.21 -18.33
N TRP A 122 4.12 -5.42 -17.47
CA TRP A 122 2.75 -5.76 -17.84
C TRP A 122 1.80 -4.56 -17.99
N TYR A 123 2.25 -3.35 -17.59
CA TYR A 123 1.45 -2.14 -17.77
C TYR A 123 1.41 -1.74 -19.25
N THR A 124 0.22 -1.34 -19.71
CA THR A 124 0.08 -0.58 -20.96
C THR A 124 0.74 0.79 -20.82
N GLU A 125 0.96 1.48 -21.94
CA GLU A 125 1.48 2.85 -21.92
C GLU A 125 0.60 3.79 -21.09
N GLU A 126 -0.73 3.66 -21.21
CA GLU A 126 -1.66 4.47 -20.43
C GLU A 126 -1.56 4.16 -18.93
N GLU A 127 -1.53 2.89 -18.55
CA GLU A 127 -1.45 2.48 -17.15
C GLU A 127 -0.15 2.91 -16.46
N ARG A 128 0.95 3.04 -17.23
CA ARG A 128 2.24 3.54 -16.72
C ARG A 128 2.15 4.96 -16.16
N HIS A 129 1.22 5.78 -16.65
CA HIS A 129 1.00 7.13 -16.13
C HIS A 129 0.59 7.18 -14.65
N ARG A 130 0.19 6.03 -14.05
CA ARG A 130 0.01 5.95 -12.60
C ARG A 130 1.28 6.28 -11.81
N HIS A 131 2.44 6.16 -12.43
CA HIS A 131 3.75 6.48 -11.86
C HIS A 131 4.18 7.95 -12.08
N ASP A 132 3.40 8.78 -12.73
CA ASP A 132 3.71 10.23 -12.90
C ASP A 132 3.66 10.99 -11.57
N VAL A 133 2.99 10.42 -10.57
CA VAL A 133 2.92 10.93 -9.21
C VAL A 133 3.56 9.96 -8.21
N ARG A 134 3.85 10.43 -6.99
CA ARG A 134 4.30 9.53 -5.92
C ARG A 134 3.18 8.56 -5.54
N PRO A 135 3.51 7.28 -5.27
CA PRO A 135 2.54 6.33 -4.71
C PRO A 135 2.05 6.81 -3.34
N GLY A 136 0.80 6.46 -3.00
CA GLY A 136 0.16 6.90 -1.77
C GLY A 136 -0.01 5.80 -0.73
N LEU A 137 -0.05 6.22 0.55
CA LEU A 137 -0.52 5.39 1.66
C LEU A 137 -2.01 5.07 1.48
N THR A 138 -2.80 6.06 1.08
CA THR A 138 -4.18 5.90 0.61
C THR A 138 -4.35 6.50 -0.77
N GLY A 139 -5.46 6.19 -1.47
CA GLY A 139 -5.70 6.67 -2.82
C GLY A 139 -7.12 6.43 -3.30
N LEU A 140 -7.44 7.00 -4.47
CA LEU A 140 -8.79 6.98 -5.01
C LEU A 140 -9.32 5.56 -5.23
N ALA A 141 -8.51 4.64 -5.77
CA ALA A 141 -8.87 3.24 -5.94
C ALA A 141 -9.13 2.54 -4.58
N GLN A 142 -8.30 2.83 -3.57
CA GLN A 142 -8.43 2.24 -2.24
C GLN A 142 -9.73 2.65 -1.55
N VAL A 143 -10.15 3.92 -1.71
CA VAL A 143 -11.39 4.41 -1.11
C VAL A 143 -12.65 4.07 -1.91
N ASN A 144 -12.53 3.59 -3.16
CA ASN A 144 -13.69 3.24 -4.00
C ASN A 144 -13.94 1.73 -4.15
N GLY A 145 -13.16 0.86 -3.53
CA GLY A 145 -13.48 -0.59 -3.59
C GLY A 145 -12.37 -1.51 -3.16
N ARG A 146 -11.11 -1.05 -3.07
CA ARG A 146 -9.97 -1.91 -2.68
C ARG A 146 -9.95 -3.23 -3.50
N ASN A 147 -10.08 -4.35 -2.82
CA ASN A 147 -10.02 -5.68 -3.43
C ASN A 147 -11.28 -6.07 -4.24
N ALA A 148 -12.40 -5.36 -4.07
CA ALA A 148 -13.60 -5.59 -4.86
C ALA A 148 -13.49 -5.04 -6.30
N LEU A 149 -12.51 -4.16 -6.59
CA LEU A 149 -12.23 -3.67 -7.93
C LEU A 149 -11.34 -4.66 -8.68
N GLY A 150 -11.69 -4.99 -9.92
CA GLY A 150 -10.78 -5.61 -10.88
C GLY A 150 -9.59 -4.69 -11.21
N TRP A 151 -8.61 -5.21 -11.95
CA TRP A 151 -7.41 -4.44 -12.30
C TRP A 151 -7.71 -3.20 -13.11
N GLU A 152 -8.60 -3.29 -14.12
CA GLU A 152 -9.01 -2.15 -14.93
C GLU A 152 -9.63 -1.03 -14.09
N GLY A 153 -10.53 -1.40 -13.17
CA GLY A 153 -11.16 -0.41 -12.27
C GLY A 153 -10.16 0.28 -11.36
N ARG A 154 -9.15 -0.46 -10.87
CA ARG A 154 -8.07 0.14 -10.06
C ARG A 154 -7.26 1.13 -10.86
N PHE A 155 -6.84 0.76 -12.08
CA PHE A 155 -6.07 1.64 -12.95
C PHE A 155 -6.87 2.84 -13.43
N ALA A 156 -8.16 2.67 -13.73
CA ALA A 156 -9.03 3.79 -14.08
C ALA A 156 -9.07 4.85 -12.95
N PHE A 157 -9.23 4.44 -11.68
CA PHE A 157 -9.18 5.36 -10.54
C PHE A 157 -7.79 5.95 -10.31
N ASP A 158 -6.73 5.17 -10.51
CA ASP A 158 -5.36 5.67 -10.38
C ASP A 158 -5.08 6.76 -11.42
N LEU A 159 -5.47 6.54 -12.68
CA LEU A 159 -5.32 7.50 -13.77
C LEU A 159 -6.21 8.73 -13.59
N GLU A 160 -7.45 8.55 -13.11
CA GLU A 160 -8.33 9.66 -12.73
C GLU A 160 -7.67 10.55 -11.69
N TYR A 161 -7.08 9.95 -10.65
CA TYR A 161 -6.35 10.69 -9.64
C TYR A 161 -5.16 11.47 -10.23
N VAL A 162 -4.36 10.83 -11.09
CA VAL A 162 -3.20 11.48 -11.74
C VAL A 162 -3.63 12.69 -12.57
N LYS A 163 -4.70 12.53 -13.37
CA LYS A 163 -5.23 13.60 -14.23
C LYS A 163 -5.80 14.79 -13.42
N HIS A 164 -6.41 14.53 -12.28
CA HIS A 164 -7.17 15.54 -11.51
C HIS A 164 -6.57 15.82 -10.11
N CYS A 165 -5.29 15.46 -9.90
CA CYS A 165 -4.61 15.68 -8.62
C CYS A 165 -4.73 17.14 -8.15
N SER A 166 -5.46 17.35 -7.07
CA SER A 166 -5.74 18.65 -6.50
C SER A 166 -5.94 18.57 -4.98
N PHE A 167 -5.83 19.71 -4.29
CA PHE A 167 -6.04 19.78 -2.85
C PHE A 167 -7.43 19.28 -2.43
N LEU A 168 -8.47 19.64 -3.18
CA LEU A 168 -9.85 19.22 -2.87
C LEU A 168 -10.04 17.71 -3.06
N MET A 169 -9.40 17.13 -4.08
CA MET A 169 -9.43 15.69 -4.31
C MET A 169 -8.72 14.94 -3.19
N ASP A 170 -7.56 15.43 -2.77
CA ASP A 170 -6.82 14.85 -1.64
C ASP A 170 -7.65 14.94 -0.35
N LEU A 171 -8.27 16.07 -0.07
CA LEU A 171 -9.15 16.24 1.11
C LEU A 171 -10.35 15.29 1.09
N LYS A 172 -10.99 15.12 -0.08
CA LYS A 172 -12.08 14.15 -0.29
C LYS A 172 -11.62 12.73 0.01
N ILE A 173 -10.44 12.32 -0.51
CA ILE A 173 -9.89 10.97 -0.28
C ILE A 173 -9.57 10.77 1.20
N ILE A 174 -9.00 11.76 1.89
CA ILE A 174 -8.77 11.70 3.35
C ILE A 174 -10.09 11.46 4.10
N GLY A 175 -11.12 12.27 3.82
CA GLY A 175 -12.43 12.10 4.45
C GLY A 175 -13.03 10.71 4.26
N MET A 176 -12.96 10.19 3.03
CA MET A 176 -13.41 8.82 2.71
C MET A 176 -12.56 7.75 3.43
N THR A 177 -11.23 7.95 3.53
CA THR A 177 -10.33 7.05 4.23
C THR A 177 -10.66 6.98 5.72
N VAL A 178 -10.81 8.13 6.39
CA VAL A 178 -11.20 8.20 7.81
C VAL A 178 -12.55 7.50 8.03
N GLY A 179 -13.54 7.76 7.18
CA GLY A 179 -14.85 7.11 7.26
C GLY A 179 -14.77 5.59 7.15
N LYS A 180 -13.88 5.06 6.29
CA LYS A 180 -13.67 3.61 6.16
C LYS A 180 -12.92 2.99 7.34
N VAL A 181 -11.89 3.67 7.84
CA VAL A 181 -11.13 3.21 9.01
C VAL A 181 -12.03 3.15 10.23
N LEU A 182 -12.84 4.19 10.49
CA LEU A 182 -13.77 4.22 11.64
C LEU A 182 -14.87 3.15 11.55
N LYS A 183 -15.32 2.82 10.34
CA LYS A 183 -16.32 1.76 10.15
C LYS A 183 -15.74 0.35 10.22
N CYS A 184 -14.41 0.19 10.33
CA CYS A 184 -13.71 -1.10 10.18
C CYS A 184 -14.20 -1.88 8.94
N SER A 185 -14.76 -1.18 7.94
CA SER A 185 -15.40 -1.79 6.80
C SER A 185 -14.37 -2.11 5.74
N GLY A 186 -14.14 -3.40 5.50
CA GLY A 186 -13.44 -3.88 4.32
C GLY A 186 -12.13 -4.63 4.55
N THR A 187 -11.76 -4.94 5.78
CA THR A 187 -10.55 -5.73 6.06
C THR A 187 -10.80 -7.09 6.71
N LEU A 188 -12.04 -7.38 7.14
CA LEU A 188 -12.40 -8.64 7.81
C LEU A 188 -13.62 -9.36 7.23
N SER A 189 -14.16 -8.93 6.09
CA SER A 189 -15.15 -9.75 5.39
C SER A 189 -14.41 -10.96 4.84
N GLY A 190 -14.69 -12.14 5.40
CA GLY A 190 -14.05 -13.43 5.10
C GLY A 190 -14.30 -13.99 3.70
N ALA A 191 -14.42 -13.16 2.72
CA ALA A 191 -14.30 -13.41 1.31
C ALA A 191 -13.42 -12.31 0.74
N GLU A 192 -12.10 -12.29 1.09
CA GLU A 192 -11.14 -11.75 0.17
C GLU A 192 -11.27 -12.59 -1.11
N GLN A 193 -12.03 -12.10 -2.07
CA GLN A 193 -11.74 -12.43 -3.45
C GLN A 193 -10.30 -11.96 -3.63
N THR A 194 -9.37 -12.89 -3.48
CA THR A 194 -7.97 -12.67 -3.84
C THR A 194 -7.99 -12.37 -5.31
N VAL A 195 -7.94 -11.06 -5.63
CA VAL A 195 -7.77 -10.66 -7.02
C VAL A 195 -6.47 -11.32 -7.46
N GLU A 196 -6.58 -12.15 -8.49
CA GLU A 196 -5.43 -12.81 -9.09
C GLU A 196 -4.29 -11.81 -9.31
N ASP A 197 -3.05 -12.23 -9.16
CA ASP A 197 -1.90 -11.39 -9.39
C ASP A 197 -1.93 -10.78 -10.81
N PHE A 198 -1.55 -9.52 -10.95
CA PHE A 198 -1.70 -8.76 -12.19
C PHE A 198 -0.93 -9.37 -13.37
N ASP A 199 0.27 -9.87 -13.11
CA ASP A 199 1.07 -10.57 -14.13
C ASP A 199 0.41 -11.87 -14.61
N VAL A 200 -0.26 -12.61 -13.73
CA VAL A 200 -1.03 -13.81 -14.10
C VAL A 200 -2.29 -13.42 -14.88
N TYR A 201 -2.99 -12.37 -14.40
CA TYR A 201 -4.15 -11.82 -15.10
C TYR A 201 -3.81 -11.40 -16.53
N ARG A 202 -2.72 -10.65 -16.74
CA ARG A 202 -2.27 -10.21 -18.06
C ARG A 202 -1.83 -11.37 -18.96
N LYS A 203 -1.12 -12.37 -18.41
CA LYS A 203 -0.76 -13.58 -19.16
C LYS A 203 -1.96 -14.30 -19.73
N LYS A 204 -3.04 -14.40 -18.95
CA LYS A 204 -4.29 -15.00 -19.44
C LYS A 204 -4.93 -14.19 -20.56
N GLN A 205 -4.91 -12.85 -20.49
CA GLN A 205 -5.42 -11.98 -21.55
C GLN A 205 -4.58 -12.06 -22.83
N ALA A 206 -3.26 -12.19 -22.71
CA ALA A 206 -2.33 -12.29 -23.84
C ALA A 206 -2.28 -13.70 -24.47
N GLY A 207 -3.17 -14.63 -24.10
CA GLY A 207 -3.17 -15.99 -24.63
C GLY A 207 -2.00 -16.85 -24.17
N GLY A 208 -1.33 -16.46 -23.05
CA GLY A 208 -0.19 -17.20 -22.47
C GLY A 208 1.18 -16.81 -23.02
N GLU A 209 1.27 -15.87 -23.96
CA GLU A 209 2.55 -15.34 -24.43
C GLU A 209 3.13 -14.33 -23.42
N CYS A 210 4.41 -14.50 -23.12
CA CYS A 210 5.17 -13.59 -22.25
C CYS A 210 5.68 -12.42 -23.11
N PRO A 211 5.58 -11.14 -22.67
CA PRO A 211 6.19 -10.02 -23.38
C PRO A 211 7.72 -10.10 -23.36
#